data_aa41e0aa639698842fc253c454659e20
#
_entry.id   aa41e0aa639698842fc253c454659e20
#
_cell.length_a   1.000
_cell.length_b   1.000
_cell.length_c   1.000
_cell.angle_alpha   90.00
_cell.angle_beta   90.00
_cell.angle_gamma   90.00
#
_symmetry.space_group_name_H-M   'P 1'
#
loop_
_entity.id
_entity.type
_entity.pdbx_description
1 polymer ?
#
loop_
_entity_poly.entity_id
_entity_poly.type
_entity_poly.pdbx_seq_one_letter_code
_entity_poly.pdbx_strand_id
1 'polypeptide(L)'
;MSDLSHGQHVDVVVVGAGAAGLATGIFSRRAAPTLRVIVVDGARAPGAKILVSGGSRCNVTNRDVTPADFNGGRPGSIRRVLGALPVRETVAFFAGLGVPLHEEAHGKLFPDSNRARDVLDALIGALRAAGADLRPGHRVLGITRRPHGFDVVTSQGTFRTRRVVLATGGLALPKSGSDGAGYAFATALGHTIVPTTPALVPLVFDDDPAHDWMRAITGVAHEARLTVRRDQAQAATATGAMLWTHFGVSGPAVLDISRHWLRERLEGRHPGLSAALSPDHRFDTLEAWWLARAQRSPRSSVTTTLADLLPASVGAALAGHAGLSGTLLADLPRESRRRLIHLLLDCPLPVVGSRGYTYAEVTAGGIPLAEIDPATMESRLVPGLYLVGEILDVDGRLGGFNFQWAWASAKVAGDALRFTLTA
;
A
#
# COMPACT_ATOMS: atom_id res chain seq x y z
N MET A 1 38.09 -4.43 26.47
CA MET A 1 37.89 -4.42 24.99
C MET A 1 37.78 -5.88 24.58
N SER A 2 36.53 -6.40 24.54
CA SER A 2 36.28 -7.80 24.14
C SER A 2 36.45 -7.89 22.62
N ASP A 3 37.17 -8.88 22.21
CA ASP A 3 37.57 -9.25 20.86
C ASP A 3 36.34 -9.40 19.91
N LEU A 4 36.05 -8.35 19.11
CA LEU A 4 35.00 -8.31 18.09
C LEU A 4 35.44 -9.02 16.78
N SER A 5 36.52 -9.80 16.79
CA SER A 5 37.18 -10.31 15.59
C SER A 5 36.60 -11.62 15.02
N HIS A 6 35.65 -12.29 15.67
CA HIS A 6 35.08 -13.56 15.20
C HIS A 6 33.60 -13.36 14.76
N GLY A 7 33.38 -12.89 13.52
CA GLY A 7 32.04 -12.84 12.94
C GLY A 7 31.39 -14.22 12.87
N GLN A 8 30.15 -14.34 13.32
CA GLN A 8 29.41 -15.60 13.20
C GLN A 8 29.14 -15.90 11.72
N HIS A 9 29.65 -17.10 11.27
CA HIS A 9 29.43 -17.55 9.89
C HIS A 9 28.05 -18.19 9.72
N VAL A 10 27.29 -17.72 8.73
CA VAL A 10 25.95 -18.23 8.36
C VAL A 10 25.82 -18.28 6.83
N ASP A 11 24.86 -19.02 6.32
CA ASP A 11 24.68 -19.13 4.87
C ASP A 11 23.87 -17.96 4.32
N VAL A 12 22.84 -17.53 5.06
CA VAL A 12 21.93 -16.45 4.66
C VAL A 12 21.61 -15.54 5.85
N VAL A 13 21.72 -14.23 5.64
CA VAL A 13 21.19 -13.21 6.55
C VAL A 13 20.02 -12.52 5.85
N VAL A 14 18.84 -12.59 6.46
CA VAL A 14 17.64 -11.83 6.04
C VAL A 14 17.54 -10.59 6.91
N VAL A 15 17.53 -9.42 6.30
CA VAL A 15 17.48 -8.12 6.97
C VAL A 15 16.05 -7.60 6.99
N GLY A 16 15.44 -7.54 8.16
CA GLY A 16 14.05 -7.19 8.41
C GLY A 16 13.18 -8.40 8.68
N ALA A 17 12.48 -8.40 9.82
CA ALA A 17 11.53 -9.44 10.24
C ALA A 17 10.07 -8.95 10.11
N GLY A 18 9.77 -8.26 9.01
CA GLY A 18 8.41 -7.99 8.54
C GLY A 18 7.83 -9.18 7.77
N ALA A 19 6.73 -8.96 7.06
CA ALA A 19 6.03 -9.97 6.27
C ALA A 19 6.97 -10.72 5.31
N ALA A 20 7.66 -9.99 4.44
CA ALA A 20 8.56 -10.58 3.44
C ALA A 20 9.74 -11.33 4.09
N GLY A 21 10.35 -10.77 5.15
CA GLY A 21 11.52 -11.38 5.78
C GLY A 21 11.19 -12.67 6.55
N LEU A 22 10.10 -12.67 7.33
CA LEU A 22 9.64 -13.88 8.02
C LEU A 22 9.29 -14.99 7.01
N ALA A 23 8.55 -14.65 5.94
CA ALA A 23 8.21 -15.60 4.90
C ALA A 23 9.46 -16.11 4.16
N THR A 24 10.45 -15.25 3.85
CA THR A 24 11.71 -15.68 3.22
C THR A 24 12.45 -16.70 4.11
N GLY A 25 12.56 -16.42 5.41
CA GLY A 25 13.19 -17.37 6.35
C GLY A 25 12.48 -18.72 6.39
N ILE A 26 11.14 -18.72 6.38
CA ILE A 26 10.32 -19.95 6.35
C ILE A 26 10.55 -20.72 5.03
N PHE A 27 10.39 -20.06 3.89
CA PHE A 27 10.49 -20.72 2.59
C PHE A 27 11.90 -21.23 2.28
N SER A 28 12.95 -20.47 2.62
CA SER A 28 14.34 -20.90 2.41
C SER A 28 14.67 -22.14 3.22
N ARG A 29 14.25 -22.22 4.47
CA ARG A 29 14.47 -23.38 5.33
C ARG A 29 13.63 -24.58 4.94
N ARG A 30 12.41 -24.38 4.45
CA ARG A 30 11.57 -25.47 3.89
C ARG A 30 12.18 -26.03 2.60
N ALA A 31 12.75 -25.16 1.74
CA ALA A 31 13.38 -25.57 0.48
C ALA A 31 14.75 -26.24 0.68
N ALA A 32 15.51 -25.82 1.69
CA ALA A 32 16.82 -26.35 2.02
C ALA A 32 17.03 -26.41 3.55
N PRO A 33 16.65 -27.53 4.20
CA PRO A 33 16.72 -27.69 5.66
C PRO A 33 18.12 -27.63 6.27
N THR A 34 19.16 -27.70 5.47
CA THR A 34 20.57 -27.61 5.93
C THR A 34 21.09 -26.17 5.98
N LEU A 35 20.42 -25.21 5.32
CA LEU A 35 20.85 -23.81 5.33
C LEU A 35 20.80 -23.20 6.73
N ARG A 36 21.87 -22.53 7.13
CA ARG A 36 21.87 -21.68 8.34
C ARG A 36 21.34 -20.30 8.00
N VAL A 37 20.06 -20.07 8.29
CA VAL A 37 19.35 -18.82 8.00
C VAL A 37 19.13 -18.05 9.29
N ILE A 38 19.57 -16.78 9.31
CA ILE A 38 19.29 -15.84 10.39
C ILE A 38 18.43 -14.71 9.84
N VAL A 39 17.36 -14.37 10.55
CA VAL A 39 16.52 -13.21 10.28
C VAL A 39 16.80 -12.16 11.36
N VAL A 40 17.34 -11.02 10.98
CA VAL A 40 17.69 -9.93 11.90
C VAL A 40 16.69 -8.78 11.79
N ASP A 41 16.37 -8.15 12.92
CA ASP A 41 15.50 -6.96 12.96
C ASP A 41 16.00 -5.98 14.02
N GLY A 42 15.91 -4.68 13.71
CA GLY A 42 16.28 -3.62 14.66
C GLY A 42 15.30 -3.46 15.81
N ALA A 43 14.02 -3.83 15.61
CA ALA A 43 13.02 -3.79 16.65
C ALA A 43 13.17 -4.97 17.64
N ARG A 44 12.88 -4.74 18.91
CA ARG A 44 12.79 -5.81 19.92
C ARG A 44 11.56 -6.70 19.70
N ALA A 45 10.48 -6.12 19.14
CA ALA A 45 9.26 -6.84 18.77
C ALA A 45 9.06 -6.67 17.24
N PRO A 46 9.42 -7.68 16.43
CA PRO A 46 9.30 -7.61 14.97
C PRO A 46 7.85 -7.68 14.50
N GLY A 47 7.61 -7.36 13.22
CA GLY A 47 6.28 -7.50 12.60
C GLY A 47 5.28 -6.39 12.90
N ALA A 48 5.74 -5.23 13.38
CA ALA A 48 4.85 -4.11 13.77
C ALA A 48 3.88 -3.70 12.66
N LYS A 49 4.32 -3.70 11.38
CA LYS A 49 3.46 -3.36 10.23
C LYS A 49 2.36 -4.40 10.00
N ILE A 50 2.61 -5.68 10.28
CA ILE A 50 1.57 -6.72 10.25
C ILE A 50 0.49 -6.39 11.29
N LEU A 51 0.90 -6.01 12.51
CA LEU A 51 -0.01 -5.77 13.63
C LEU A 51 -0.97 -4.60 13.43
N VAL A 52 -0.56 -3.56 12.69
CA VAL A 52 -1.39 -2.38 12.45
C VAL A 52 -2.20 -2.45 11.15
N SER A 53 -1.84 -3.36 10.26
CA SER A 53 -2.49 -3.48 8.95
C SER A 53 -3.95 -3.92 9.05
N GLY A 54 -4.76 -3.46 8.07
CA GLY A 54 -6.17 -3.81 8.00
C GLY A 54 -6.96 -3.52 9.28
N GLY A 55 -6.63 -2.42 10.00
CA GLY A 55 -7.26 -2.08 11.27
C GLY A 55 -6.92 -3.06 12.40
N SER A 56 -5.67 -3.51 12.48
CA SER A 56 -5.15 -4.50 13.45
C SER A 56 -5.70 -5.93 13.26
N ARG A 57 -6.31 -6.21 12.10
CA ARG A 57 -6.81 -7.55 11.72
C ARG A 57 -5.90 -8.30 10.76
N CYS A 58 -5.02 -7.61 10.04
CA CYS A 58 -4.15 -8.09 8.96
C CYS A 58 -4.95 -8.61 7.73
N ASN A 59 -5.11 -7.78 6.72
CA ASN A 59 -5.62 -8.21 5.42
C ASN A 59 -4.52 -8.99 4.68
N VAL A 60 -4.54 -10.33 4.79
CA VAL A 60 -3.45 -11.23 4.39
C VAL A 60 -3.23 -11.24 2.88
N THR A 61 -4.32 -11.18 2.11
CA THR A 61 -4.30 -11.17 0.64
C THR A 61 -5.68 -10.73 0.10
N ASN A 62 -5.87 -10.81 -1.22
CA ASN A 62 -7.16 -10.62 -1.86
C ASN A 62 -7.55 -11.90 -2.63
N ARG A 63 -8.85 -12.14 -2.84
CA ARG A 63 -9.35 -13.26 -3.61
C ARG A 63 -8.82 -13.26 -5.05
N ASP A 64 -8.80 -12.07 -5.67
CA ASP A 64 -8.39 -11.88 -7.05
C ASP A 64 -7.18 -10.94 -7.08
N VAL A 65 -6.01 -11.46 -7.46
CA VAL A 65 -4.76 -10.71 -7.57
C VAL A 65 -4.16 -10.90 -8.96
N THR A 66 -3.99 -9.79 -9.66
CA THR A 66 -3.42 -9.72 -11.00
C THR A 66 -2.29 -8.69 -11.10
N PRO A 67 -1.44 -8.72 -12.11
CA PRO A 67 -0.44 -7.67 -12.32
C PRO A 67 -1.02 -6.26 -12.50
N ALA A 68 -2.28 -6.14 -12.92
CA ALA A 68 -2.95 -4.84 -13.09
C ALA A 68 -3.29 -4.16 -11.75
N ASP A 69 -3.24 -4.90 -10.65
CA ASP A 69 -3.48 -4.37 -9.30
C ASP A 69 -2.24 -3.69 -8.70
N PHE A 70 -1.11 -3.70 -9.44
CA PHE A 70 0.17 -3.16 -9.00
C PHE A 70 0.69 -2.08 -9.95
N ASN A 71 1.49 -1.19 -9.39
CA ASN A 71 2.23 -0.15 -10.07
C ASN A 71 3.74 -0.39 -9.92
N GLY A 72 4.55 0.36 -10.69
CA GLY A 72 6.01 0.24 -10.69
C GLY A 72 6.50 -0.72 -11.76
N GLY A 73 7.06 -1.84 -11.38
CA GLY A 73 7.72 -2.77 -12.27
C GLY A 73 6.91 -3.25 -13.48
N ARG A 74 7.59 -3.86 -14.46
CA ARG A 74 6.93 -4.37 -15.68
C ARG A 74 5.90 -5.45 -15.35
N PRO A 75 4.68 -5.42 -15.95
CA PRO A 75 3.62 -6.40 -15.66
C PRO A 75 4.04 -7.87 -15.84
N GLY A 76 4.93 -8.17 -16.80
CA GLY A 76 5.46 -9.52 -17.00
C GLY A 76 6.32 -10.02 -15.82
N SER A 77 7.14 -9.14 -15.24
CA SER A 77 7.95 -9.46 -14.04
C SER A 77 7.06 -9.66 -12.81
N ILE A 78 6.08 -8.77 -12.61
CA ILE A 78 5.10 -8.89 -11.54
C ILE A 78 4.33 -10.20 -11.65
N ARG A 79 3.83 -10.54 -12.85
CA ARG A 79 3.12 -11.81 -13.12
C ARG A 79 3.98 -13.03 -12.76
N ARG A 80 5.26 -13.02 -13.12
CA ARG A 80 6.18 -14.12 -12.82
C ARG A 80 6.33 -14.33 -11.32
N VAL A 81 6.53 -13.26 -10.57
CA VAL A 81 6.69 -13.32 -9.10
C VAL A 81 5.39 -13.80 -8.43
N LEU A 82 4.23 -13.20 -8.79
CA LEU A 82 2.92 -13.60 -8.26
C LEU A 82 2.59 -15.06 -8.58
N GLY A 83 3.03 -15.56 -9.74
CA GLY A 83 2.83 -16.95 -10.17
C GLY A 83 3.55 -17.98 -9.30
N ALA A 84 4.59 -17.58 -8.55
CA ALA A 84 5.31 -18.49 -7.65
C ALA A 84 4.55 -18.79 -6.35
N LEU A 85 3.58 -17.93 -5.97
CA LEU A 85 2.66 -18.16 -4.85
C LEU A 85 1.29 -17.57 -5.19
N PRO A 86 0.47 -18.27 -6.01
CA PRO A 86 -0.89 -17.83 -6.29
C PRO A 86 -1.73 -17.72 -5.03
N VAL A 87 -2.81 -16.93 -5.06
CA VAL A 87 -3.69 -16.68 -3.90
C VAL A 87 -4.14 -17.97 -3.22
N ARG A 88 -4.56 -18.99 -3.98
CA ARG A 88 -4.95 -20.30 -3.42
C ARG A 88 -3.85 -20.94 -2.57
N GLU A 89 -2.58 -20.78 -2.98
CA GLU A 89 -1.43 -21.31 -2.24
C GLU A 89 -1.10 -20.45 -1.03
N THR A 90 -1.31 -19.13 -1.12
CA THR A 90 -1.23 -18.23 0.04
C THR A 90 -2.28 -18.64 1.09
N VAL A 91 -3.52 -18.86 0.70
CA VAL A 91 -4.58 -19.34 1.60
C VAL A 91 -4.21 -20.68 2.23
N ALA A 92 -3.75 -21.64 1.41
CA ALA A 92 -3.29 -22.95 1.90
C ALA A 92 -2.09 -22.83 2.86
N PHE A 93 -1.16 -21.93 2.56
CA PHE A 93 0.00 -21.66 3.44
C PHE A 93 -0.45 -21.18 4.81
N PHE A 94 -1.33 -20.18 4.90
CA PHE A 94 -1.82 -19.68 6.18
C PHE A 94 -2.72 -20.70 6.90
N ALA A 95 -3.57 -21.42 6.20
CA ALA A 95 -4.35 -22.51 6.77
C ALA A 95 -3.44 -23.59 7.39
N GLY A 96 -2.33 -23.95 6.71
CA GLY A 96 -1.31 -24.88 7.21
C GLY A 96 -0.51 -24.35 8.41
N LEU A 97 -0.55 -23.04 8.68
CA LEU A 97 -0.02 -22.41 9.89
C LEU A 97 -1.06 -22.30 11.02
N GLY A 98 -2.29 -22.81 10.83
CA GLY A 98 -3.37 -22.69 11.78
C GLY A 98 -4.09 -21.33 11.74
N VAL A 99 -3.98 -20.60 10.64
CA VAL A 99 -4.63 -19.30 10.39
C VAL A 99 -5.55 -19.43 9.18
N PRO A 100 -6.77 -20.01 9.34
CA PRO A 100 -7.78 -20.02 8.29
C PRO A 100 -8.23 -18.58 7.99
N LEU A 101 -8.65 -18.34 6.72
CA LEU A 101 -9.01 -17.02 6.23
C LEU A 101 -10.46 -17.01 5.77
N HIS A 102 -11.18 -15.89 6.04
CA HIS A 102 -12.49 -15.60 5.47
C HIS A 102 -12.44 -14.40 4.52
N GLU A 103 -13.41 -14.35 3.61
CA GLU A 103 -13.56 -13.25 2.67
C GLU A 103 -14.49 -12.16 3.21
N GLU A 104 -14.09 -10.91 3.04
CA GLU A 104 -14.90 -9.71 3.27
C GLU A 104 -15.14 -8.95 1.96
N ALA A 105 -15.87 -7.84 2.04
CA ALA A 105 -16.17 -6.98 0.89
C ALA A 105 -14.93 -6.66 0.05
N HIS A 106 -15.10 -6.61 -1.26
CA HIS A 106 -14.06 -6.36 -2.27
C HIS A 106 -12.97 -7.45 -2.33
N GLY A 107 -13.30 -8.70 -1.92
CA GLY A 107 -12.40 -9.84 -2.00
C GLY A 107 -11.26 -9.84 -0.98
N LYS A 108 -11.31 -9.00 0.03
CA LYS A 108 -10.29 -8.95 1.09
C LYS A 108 -10.31 -10.21 1.94
N LEU A 109 -9.14 -10.81 2.18
CA LEU A 109 -9.02 -12.03 2.99
C LEU A 109 -8.37 -11.72 4.34
N PHE A 110 -9.13 -11.95 5.41
CA PHE A 110 -8.71 -11.74 6.79
C PHE A 110 -8.61 -13.07 7.55
N PRO A 111 -7.80 -13.16 8.63
CA PRO A 111 -7.84 -14.33 9.48
C PRO A 111 -9.23 -14.47 10.16
N ASP A 112 -9.74 -15.69 10.29
CA ASP A 112 -11.04 -15.94 10.92
C ASP A 112 -11.14 -15.38 12.34
N SER A 113 -10.01 -15.30 13.04
CA SER A 113 -9.91 -14.68 14.36
C SER A 113 -10.03 -13.15 14.34
N ASN A 114 -9.93 -12.51 13.19
CA ASN A 114 -9.85 -11.05 13.04
C ASN A 114 -8.73 -10.40 13.89
N ARG A 115 -7.62 -11.11 14.13
CA ARG A 115 -6.51 -10.66 14.96
C ARG A 115 -5.18 -10.76 14.22
N ALA A 116 -4.58 -9.63 13.89
CA ALA A 116 -3.26 -9.56 13.24
C ALA A 116 -2.17 -10.26 14.07
N ARG A 117 -2.34 -10.34 15.40
CA ARG A 117 -1.42 -11.03 16.31
C ARG A 117 -1.32 -12.52 15.96
N ASP A 118 -2.42 -13.18 15.65
CA ASP A 118 -2.43 -14.61 15.34
C ASP A 118 -1.67 -14.90 14.04
N VAL A 119 -1.77 -14.00 13.05
CA VAL A 119 -0.96 -14.07 11.81
C VAL A 119 0.52 -13.95 12.11
N LEU A 120 0.93 -12.97 12.93
CA LEU A 120 2.32 -12.75 13.28
C LEU A 120 2.89 -13.91 14.09
N ASP A 121 2.17 -14.38 15.11
CA ASP A 121 2.61 -15.45 15.99
C ASP A 121 2.75 -16.78 15.22
N ALA A 122 1.84 -17.04 14.27
CA ALA A 122 1.91 -18.20 13.37
C ALA A 122 3.15 -18.13 12.45
N LEU A 123 3.46 -16.96 11.88
CA LEU A 123 4.67 -16.77 11.08
C LEU A 123 5.96 -16.97 11.90
N ILE A 124 6.03 -16.40 13.11
CA ILE A 124 7.19 -16.57 14.00
C ILE A 124 7.32 -18.02 14.43
N GLY A 125 6.23 -18.68 14.77
CA GLY A 125 6.19 -20.11 15.11
C GLY A 125 6.70 -20.98 13.96
N ALA A 126 6.20 -20.73 12.73
CA ALA A 126 6.63 -21.43 11.53
C ALA A 126 8.11 -21.20 11.18
N LEU A 127 8.61 -19.99 11.38
CA LEU A 127 10.02 -19.65 11.17
C LEU A 127 10.92 -20.50 12.09
N ARG A 128 10.58 -20.55 13.37
CA ARG A 128 11.30 -21.35 14.38
C ARG A 128 11.19 -22.84 14.09
N ALA A 129 10.00 -23.33 13.76
CA ALA A 129 9.78 -24.73 13.41
C ALA A 129 10.57 -25.16 12.17
N ALA A 130 10.75 -24.25 11.20
CA ALA A 130 11.60 -24.48 10.05
C ALA A 130 13.11 -24.47 10.40
N GLY A 131 13.50 -24.06 11.60
CA GLY A 131 14.88 -23.99 12.07
C GLY A 131 15.65 -22.75 11.61
N ALA A 132 14.97 -21.66 11.24
CA ALA A 132 15.59 -20.35 11.07
C ALA A 132 15.72 -19.64 12.43
N ASP A 133 16.80 -18.88 12.59
CA ASP A 133 17.10 -18.15 13.82
C ASP A 133 16.60 -16.69 13.70
N LEU A 134 15.71 -16.27 14.59
CA LEU A 134 15.20 -14.90 14.65
C LEU A 134 15.98 -14.10 15.71
N ARG A 135 16.60 -13.01 15.28
CA ARG A 135 17.41 -12.11 16.10
C ARG A 135 16.80 -10.71 16.17
N PRO A 136 15.81 -10.48 17.06
CA PRO A 136 15.31 -9.12 17.32
C PRO A 136 16.36 -8.28 18.05
N GLY A 137 16.27 -6.95 17.92
CA GLY A 137 17.24 -6.01 18.51
C GLY A 137 18.59 -5.96 17.79
N HIS A 138 18.74 -6.62 16.65
CA HIS A 138 19.95 -6.61 15.82
C HIS A 138 19.77 -5.59 14.68
N ARG A 139 19.86 -4.31 14.98
CA ARG A 139 19.81 -3.25 13.96
C ARG A 139 21.01 -3.37 13.02
N VAL A 140 20.77 -3.57 11.72
CA VAL A 140 21.82 -3.54 10.72
C VAL A 140 22.30 -2.09 10.55
N LEU A 141 23.62 -1.91 10.60
CA LEU A 141 24.30 -0.63 10.50
C LEU A 141 25.04 -0.48 9.17
N GLY A 142 25.41 -1.60 8.54
CA GLY A 142 26.08 -1.61 7.25
C GLY A 142 26.18 -3.01 6.66
N ILE A 143 26.29 -3.07 5.34
CA ILE A 143 26.50 -4.29 4.58
C ILE A 143 27.66 -4.04 3.63
N THR A 144 28.71 -4.86 3.73
CA THR A 144 29.90 -4.74 2.89
C THR A 144 30.10 -6.00 2.09
N ARG A 145 30.26 -5.85 0.76
CA ARG A 145 30.58 -6.97 -0.14
C ARG A 145 32.03 -7.47 0.13
N ARG A 146 32.20 -8.79 0.12
CA ARG A 146 33.48 -9.49 0.21
C ARG A 146 33.67 -10.41 -0.99
N PRO A 147 34.89 -10.92 -1.25
CA PRO A 147 35.13 -11.84 -2.38
C PRO A 147 34.20 -13.04 -2.39
N HIS A 148 33.81 -13.58 -1.21
CA HIS A 148 32.97 -14.78 -1.08
C HIS A 148 31.71 -14.54 -0.26
N GLY A 149 31.07 -13.35 -0.37
CA GLY A 149 29.83 -13.03 0.34
C GLY A 149 29.79 -11.63 0.91
N PHE A 150 29.33 -11.49 2.13
CA PHE A 150 29.08 -10.20 2.78
C PHE A 150 29.44 -10.21 4.27
N ASP A 151 29.87 -9.06 4.77
CA ASP A 151 29.85 -8.74 6.20
C ASP A 151 28.59 -7.90 6.46
N VAL A 152 27.72 -8.37 7.35
CA VAL A 152 26.54 -7.66 7.83
C VAL A 152 26.81 -7.19 9.25
N VAL A 153 27.09 -5.91 9.40
CA VAL A 153 27.38 -5.28 10.69
C VAL A 153 26.07 -4.90 11.36
N THR A 154 25.86 -5.36 12.57
CA THR A 154 24.70 -5.03 13.39
C THR A 154 25.09 -4.33 14.69
N SER A 155 24.11 -3.78 15.41
CA SER A 155 24.30 -3.22 16.75
C SER A 155 24.78 -4.24 17.81
N GLN A 156 24.74 -5.54 17.50
CA GLN A 156 25.06 -6.64 18.42
C GLN A 156 26.23 -7.52 17.92
N GLY A 157 26.91 -7.11 16.84
CA GLY A 157 28.02 -7.82 16.25
C GLY A 157 27.90 -7.99 14.74
N THR A 158 28.83 -8.73 14.14
CA THR A 158 28.92 -8.90 12.69
C THR A 158 28.62 -10.34 12.29
N PHE A 159 27.80 -10.51 11.27
CA PHE A 159 27.59 -11.79 10.60
C PHE A 159 28.38 -11.80 9.30
N ARG A 160 29.11 -12.90 9.06
CA ARG A 160 29.71 -13.23 7.77
C ARG A 160 28.81 -14.22 7.06
N THR A 161 28.38 -13.87 5.85
CA THR A 161 27.39 -14.66 5.13
C THR A 161 27.70 -14.73 3.64
N ARG A 162 27.29 -15.82 3.01
CA ARG A 162 27.37 -15.94 1.54
C ARG A 162 26.31 -15.11 0.85
N ARG A 163 25.14 -14.89 1.49
CA ARG A 163 23.96 -14.23 0.88
C ARG A 163 23.25 -13.31 1.85
N VAL A 164 22.75 -12.24 1.31
CA VAL A 164 21.94 -11.27 2.04
C VAL A 164 20.59 -11.13 1.34
N VAL A 165 19.51 -11.11 2.10
CA VAL A 165 18.16 -10.77 1.62
C VAL A 165 17.73 -9.47 2.28
N LEU A 166 17.49 -8.42 1.49
CA LEU A 166 16.91 -7.16 1.97
C LEU A 166 15.38 -7.27 1.96
N ALA A 167 14.80 -7.33 3.15
CA ALA A 167 13.36 -7.40 3.41
C ALA A 167 12.92 -6.25 4.33
N THR A 168 13.55 -5.08 4.19
CA THR A 168 13.50 -3.95 5.12
C THR A 168 12.23 -3.10 5.00
N GLY A 169 11.36 -3.37 3.99
CA GLY A 169 10.27 -2.48 3.66
C GLY A 169 10.73 -1.16 3.02
N GLY A 170 9.84 -0.20 2.93
CA GLY A 170 10.09 1.13 2.38
C GLY A 170 10.21 2.23 3.44
N LEU A 171 9.41 3.31 3.28
CA LEU A 171 9.36 4.48 4.16
C LEU A 171 8.02 4.62 4.89
N ALA A 172 6.99 3.87 4.47
CA ALA A 172 5.65 3.98 5.05
C ALA A 172 5.61 3.43 6.47
N LEU A 173 4.95 4.17 7.39
CA LEU A 173 4.87 3.88 8.81
C LEU A 173 6.27 3.71 9.45
N PRO A 174 7.15 4.74 9.43
CA PRO A 174 8.55 4.61 9.81
C PRO A 174 8.75 4.11 11.25
N LYS A 175 7.80 4.37 12.15
CA LYS A 175 7.81 3.83 13.53
C LYS A 175 7.67 2.30 13.59
N SER A 176 7.27 1.65 12.50
CA SER A 176 7.19 0.19 12.39
C SER A 176 8.52 -0.48 12.03
N GLY A 177 9.58 0.30 11.79
CA GLY A 177 10.89 -0.17 11.34
C GLY A 177 11.15 0.03 9.84
N SER A 178 10.15 0.43 9.05
CA SER A 178 10.28 0.80 7.63
C SER A 178 10.78 2.24 7.51
N ASP A 179 12.03 2.49 7.84
CA ASP A 179 12.63 3.83 7.94
C ASP A 179 13.55 4.19 6.76
N GLY A 180 13.57 3.36 5.73
CA GLY A 180 14.34 3.58 4.51
C GLY A 180 15.82 3.18 4.60
N ALA A 181 16.30 2.64 5.72
CA ALA A 181 17.70 2.21 5.84
C ALA A 181 18.10 1.18 4.76
N GLY A 182 17.16 0.32 4.34
CA GLY A 182 17.38 -0.65 3.26
C GLY A 182 17.74 -0.01 1.93
N TYR A 183 17.21 1.16 1.62
CA TYR A 183 17.57 1.92 0.41
C TYR A 183 19.02 2.37 0.46
N ALA A 184 19.49 2.85 1.62
CA ALA A 184 20.88 3.24 1.78
C ALA A 184 21.83 2.05 1.60
N PHE A 185 21.49 0.86 2.12
CA PHE A 185 22.28 -0.35 1.93
C PHE A 185 22.31 -0.78 0.46
N ALA A 186 21.15 -0.78 -0.21
CA ALA A 186 21.07 -1.14 -1.62
C ALA A 186 21.87 -0.16 -2.51
N THR A 187 21.75 1.14 -2.26
CA THR A 187 22.52 2.18 -2.99
C THR A 187 24.02 2.04 -2.76
N ALA A 188 24.46 1.78 -1.53
CA ALA A 188 25.89 1.53 -1.23
C ALA A 188 26.43 0.27 -1.95
N LEU A 189 25.55 -0.65 -2.33
CA LEU A 189 25.88 -1.85 -3.10
C LEU A 189 25.70 -1.65 -4.63
N GLY A 190 25.34 -0.44 -5.10
CA GLY A 190 25.30 -0.06 -6.52
C GLY A 190 23.89 -0.06 -7.14
N HIS A 191 22.84 -0.29 -6.39
CA HIS A 191 21.46 -0.17 -6.88
C HIS A 191 21.01 1.27 -7.03
N THR A 192 20.12 1.51 -7.98
CA THR A 192 19.42 2.79 -8.13
C THR A 192 18.11 2.81 -7.35
N ILE A 193 17.54 4.00 -7.15
CA ILE A 193 16.24 4.16 -6.51
C ILE A 193 15.34 4.98 -7.41
N VAL A 194 14.19 4.42 -7.76
CA VAL A 194 13.07 5.20 -8.29
C VAL A 194 12.58 6.10 -7.15
N PRO A 195 12.57 7.43 -7.34
CA PRO A 195 12.20 8.37 -6.28
C PRO A 195 10.90 7.99 -5.61
N THR A 196 10.87 7.98 -4.28
CA THR A 196 9.74 7.46 -3.52
C THR A 196 8.69 8.53 -3.23
N THR A 197 7.42 8.10 -3.14
CA THR A 197 6.29 8.87 -2.61
C THR A 197 5.49 8.02 -1.63
N PRO A 198 4.78 8.64 -0.66
CA PRO A 198 3.75 7.92 0.09
C PRO A 198 2.69 7.39 -0.87
N ALA A 199 2.11 6.23 -0.58
CA ALA A 199 0.96 5.66 -1.28
C ALA A 199 -0.01 5.05 -0.28
N LEU A 200 -1.27 4.88 -0.68
CA LEU A 200 -2.38 4.54 0.21
C LEU A 200 -2.39 5.49 1.42
N VAL A 201 -2.49 6.79 1.14
CA VAL A 201 -2.33 7.85 2.12
C VAL A 201 -3.46 8.87 2.01
N PRO A 202 -4.01 9.40 3.12
CA PRO A 202 -4.99 10.49 3.10
C PRO A 202 -4.41 11.75 2.45
N LEU A 203 -5.26 12.49 1.72
CA LEU A 203 -4.92 13.73 1.02
C LEU A 203 -5.38 14.95 1.81
N VAL A 204 -4.60 16.02 1.73
CA VAL A 204 -4.79 17.27 2.51
C VAL A 204 -5.23 18.38 1.57
N PHE A 205 -6.24 19.14 1.98
CA PHE A 205 -6.74 20.33 1.30
C PHE A 205 -5.94 21.57 1.69
N ASP A 206 -6.04 22.60 0.83
CA ASP A 206 -5.55 23.94 1.17
C ASP A 206 -6.38 24.57 2.31
N ASP A 207 -5.93 25.73 2.79
CA ASP A 207 -6.60 26.47 3.87
C ASP A 207 -7.48 27.62 3.33
N ASP A 208 -7.90 27.60 2.07
CA ASP A 208 -8.79 28.61 1.52
C ASP A 208 -10.20 28.48 2.16
N PRO A 209 -10.73 29.57 2.74
CA PRO A 209 -12.07 29.58 3.33
C PRO A 209 -13.19 29.19 2.34
N ALA A 210 -12.99 29.37 1.04
CA ALA A 210 -13.94 28.91 0.02
C ALA A 210 -14.20 27.40 0.06
N HIS A 211 -13.30 26.63 0.68
CA HIS A 211 -13.37 25.18 0.79
C HIS A 211 -13.81 24.68 2.19
N ASP A 212 -14.12 25.59 3.14
CA ASP A 212 -14.50 25.21 4.50
C ASP A 212 -15.78 24.37 4.58
N TRP A 213 -16.66 24.48 3.59
CA TRP A 213 -17.85 23.64 3.49
C TRP A 213 -17.51 22.15 3.40
N MET A 214 -16.36 21.79 2.83
CA MET A 214 -15.87 20.42 2.76
C MET A 214 -15.42 19.89 4.13
N ARG A 215 -14.84 20.78 4.97
CA ARG A 215 -14.44 20.44 6.34
C ARG A 215 -15.65 20.34 7.29
N ALA A 216 -16.71 21.11 7.01
CA ALA A 216 -17.94 21.08 7.82
C ALA A 216 -18.65 19.70 7.79
N ILE A 217 -18.37 18.85 6.79
CA ILE A 217 -18.92 17.49 6.68
C ILE A 217 -17.97 16.40 7.14
N THR A 218 -17.01 16.74 7.99
CA THR A 218 -16.06 15.78 8.60
C THR A 218 -16.77 14.58 9.22
N GLY A 219 -16.23 13.38 8.97
CA GLY A 219 -16.76 12.10 9.48
C GLY A 219 -17.78 11.44 8.57
N VAL A 220 -18.23 12.11 7.52
CA VAL A 220 -19.17 11.52 6.54
C VAL A 220 -18.42 10.73 5.50
N ALA A 221 -18.87 9.50 5.24
CA ALA A 221 -18.37 8.66 4.16
C ALA A 221 -19.48 8.32 3.17
N HIS A 222 -19.16 8.30 1.89
CA HIS A 222 -20.06 7.85 0.83
C HIS A 222 -19.28 7.41 -0.41
N GLU A 223 -19.93 6.68 -1.31
CA GLU A 223 -19.35 6.29 -2.60
C GLU A 223 -19.05 7.51 -3.47
N ALA A 224 -17.85 7.50 -4.07
CA ALA A 224 -17.43 8.53 -5.03
C ALA A 224 -16.50 7.91 -6.07
N ARG A 225 -16.39 8.52 -7.24
CA ARG A 225 -15.35 8.24 -8.22
C ARG A 225 -14.39 9.41 -8.26
N LEU A 226 -13.15 9.16 -7.87
CA LEU A 226 -12.07 10.13 -7.91
C LEU A 226 -11.33 10.08 -9.24
N THR A 227 -10.95 11.23 -9.78
CA THR A 227 -10.22 11.33 -11.04
C THR A 227 -9.02 12.27 -10.87
N VAL A 228 -7.83 11.76 -11.12
CA VAL A 228 -6.63 12.58 -11.30
C VAL A 228 -6.54 12.99 -12.75
N ARG A 229 -6.38 14.30 -12.98
CA ARG A 229 -6.22 14.89 -14.32
C ARG A 229 -4.81 15.45 -14.48
N ARG A 230 -4.22 15.21 -15.63
CA ARG A 230 -2.99 15.83 -16.11
C ARG A 230 -3.34 16.62 -17.38
N ASP A 231 -3.09 17.92 -17.40
CA ASP A 231 -3.33 18.77 -18.58
C ASP A 231 -4.71 18.52 -19.22
N GLN A 232 -5.75 18.45 -18.37
CA GLN A 232 -7.16 18.13 -18.73
C GLN A 232 -7.40 16.66 -19.13
N ALA A 233 -6.37 15.83 -19.37
CA ALA A 233 -6.54 14.42 -19.65
C ALA A 233 -6.67 13.61 -18.36
N GLN A 234 -7.50 12.58 -18.38
CA GLN A 234 -7.62 11.63 -17.28
C GLN A 234 -6.34 10.81 -17.18
N ALA A 235 -5.65 10.90 -16.03
CA ALA A 235 -4.44 10.12 -15.74
C ALA A 235 -4.75 8.84 -14.94
N ALA A 236 -5.68 8.92 -13.98
CA ALA A 236 -6.08 7.77 -13.17
C ALA A 236 -7.49 7.98 -12.60
N THR A 237 -8.17 6.87 -12.26
CA THR A 237 -9.44 6.88 -11.52
C THR A 237 -9.44 5.82 -10.42
N ALA A 238 -10.19 6.11 -9.34
CA ALA A 238 -10.54 5.13 -8.31
C ALA A 238 -11.99 5.34 -7.90
N THR A 239 -12.74 4.25 -7.72
CA THR A 239 -14.15 4.29 -7.27
C THR A 239 -14.27 3.50 -5.97
N GLY A 240 -15.01 4.05 -5.02
CA GLY A 240 -15.26 3.43 -3.71
C GLY A 240 -15.59 4.49 -2.66
N ALA A 241 -15.64 4.07 -1.40
CA ALA A 241 -15.94 4.98 -0.31
C ALA A 241 -14.87 6.08 -0.16
N MET A 242 -15.32 7.33 -0.09
CA MET A 242 -14.55 8.53 0.25
C MET A 242 -15.03 9.04 1.59
N LEU A 243 -14.10 9.36 2.49
CA LEU A 243 -14.35 9.92 3.82
C LEU A 243 -13.91 11.39 3.86
N TRP A 244 -14.80 12.30 4.17
CA TRP A 244 -14.49 13.68 4.47
C TRP A 244 -13.85 13.80 5.84
N THR A 245 -12.77 14.58 5.94
CA THR A 245 -12.02 14.78 7.19
C THR A 245 -11.76 16.27 7.43
N HIS A 246 -11.41 16.63 8.66
CA HIS A 246 -11.07 18.01 9.02
C HIS A 246 -9.82 18.56 8.30
N PHE A 247 -8.99 17.68 7.73
CA PHE A 247 -7.78 18.08 6.99
C PHE A 247 -7.91 17.90 5.47
N GLY A 248 -8.97 17.28 4.98
CA GLY A 248 -9.13 16.93 3.56
C GLY A 248 -9.95 15.67 3.38
N VAL A 249 -9.42 14.65 2.69
CA VAL A 249 -10.14 13.40 2.40
C VAL A 249 -9.31 12.16 2.67
N SER A 250 -10.02 11.07 2.98
CA SER A 250 -9.50 9.72 3.21
C SER A 250 -10.48 8.68 2.66
N GLY A 251 -10.33 7.43 3.05
CA GLY A 251 -11.18 6.32 2.61
C GLY A 251 -10.61 5.57 1.41
N PRO A 252 -11.14 4.37 1.11
CA PRO A 252 -10.57 3.45 0.15
C PRO A 252 -10.24 4.05 -1.22
N ALA A 253 -11.18 4.80 -1.83
CA ALA A 253 -10.96 5.44 -3.13
C ALA A 253 -9.86 6.50 -3.08
N VAL A 254 -9.77 7.26 -1.97
CA VAL A 254 -8.73 8.29 -1.77
C VAL A 254 -7.37 7.64 -1.59
N LEU A 255 -7.29 6.57 -0.80
CA LEU A 255 -6.05 5.84 -0.59
C LEU A 255 -5.51 5.30 -1.91
N ASP A 256 -6.35 4.65 -2.71
CA ASP A 256 -5.94 4.11 -4.01
C ASP A 256 -5.51 5.18 -5.01
N ILE A 257 -6.22 6.33 -5.08
CA ILE A 257 -5.90 7.38 -6.03
C ILE A 257 -4.67 8.21 -5.63
N SER A 258 -4.32 8.24 -4.34
CA SER A 258 -3.31 9.13 -3.76
C SER A 258 -1.94 9.01 -4.41
N ARG A 259 -1.51 7.77 -4.73
CA ARG A 259 -0.21 7.56 -5.38
C ARG A 259 -0.11 8.25 -6.74
N HIS A 260 -1.19 8.22 -7.52
CA HIS A 260 -1.21 8.82 -8.87
C HIS A 260 -1.06 10.33 -8.80
N TRP A 261 -1.79 10.98 -7.88
CA TRP A 261 -1.68 12.42 -7.67
C TRP A 261 -0.27 12.80 -7.17
N LEU A 262 0.28 12.05 -6.20
CA LEU A 262 1.61 12.33 -5.64
C LEU A 262 2.74 12.07 -6.64
N ARG A 263 2.63 11.04 -7.50
CA ARG A 263 3.62 10.79 -8.57
C ARG A 263 3.64 11.93 -9.59
N GLU A 264 2.47 12.42 -10.03
CA GLU A 264 2.39 13.58 -10.92
C GLU A 264 3.06 14.82 -10.30
N ARG A 265 2.83 15.06 -9.00
CA ARG A 265 3.48 16.17 -8.25
C ARG A 265 4.99 16.00 -8.16
N LEU A 266 5.48 14.78 -7.88
CA LEU A 266 6.92 14.49 -7.81
C LEU A 266 7.62 14.77 -9.14
N GLU A 267 6.95 14.52 -10.26
CA GLU A 267 7.45 14.79 -11.61
C GLU A 267 7.31 16.25 -12.03
N GLY A 268 7.01 17.15 -11.10
CA GLY A 268 6.93 18.60 -11.34
C GLY A 268 5.67 19.07 -12.05
N ARG A 269 4.64 18.19 -12.17
CA ARG A 269 3.35 18.54 -12.78
C ARG A 269 2.37 19.09 -11.74
N HIS A 270 1.27 19.69 -12.20
CA HIS A 270 0.20 20.23 -11.38
C HIS A 270 -1.11 19.46 -11.61
N PRO A 271 -1.24 18.23 -11.05
CA PRO A 271 -2.43 17.42 -11.26
C PRO A 271 -3.64 18.04 -10.54
N GLY A 272 -4.77 18.08 -11.22
CA GLY A 272 -6.08 18.28 -10.59
C GLY A 272 -6.59 16.97 -10.00
N LEU A 273 -7.35 17.07 -8.91
CA LEU A 273 -8.15 15.95 -8.37
C LEU A 273 -9.61 16.40 -8.32
N SER A 274 -10.51 15.57 -8.80
CA SER A 274 -11.96 15.82 -8.69
C SER A 274 -12.71 14.57 -8.24
N ALA A 275 -13.91 14.77 -7.69
CA ALA A 275 -14.79 13.72 -7.24
C ALA A 275 -16.13 13.76 -7.97
N ALA A 276 -16.55 12.68 -8.62
CA ALA A 276 -17.96 12.46 -8.93
C ALA A 276 -18.63 11.96 -7.65
N LEU A 277 -19.42 12.82 -7.02
CA LEU A 277 -20.14 12.55 -5.78
C LEU A 277 -21.35 11.62 -6.03
N SER A 278 -21.80 11.52 -7.27
CA SER A 278 -22.86 10.62 -7.74
C SER A 278 -22.33 9.78 -8.91
N PRO A 279 -21.46 8.78 -8.64
CA PRO A 279 -20.63 8.12 -9.66
C PRO A 279 -21.42 7.29 -10.67
N ASP A 280 -22.64 6.86 -10.33
CA ASP A 280 -23.50 6.03 -11.18
C ASP A 280 -24.32 6.82 -12.18
N HIS A 281 -24.28 8.15 -12.09
CA HIS A 281 -25.04 9.03 -12.95
C HIS A 281 -24.18 9.67 -14.04
N ARG A 282 -24.88 10.11 -15.12
CA ARG A 282 -24.35 10.92 -16.21
C ARG A 282 -25.10 12.24 -16.26
N PHE A 283 -24.56 13.24 -16.93
CA PHE A 283 -25.18 14.57 -17.00
C PHE A 283 -26.63 14.49 -17.46
N ASP A 284 -26.91 13.82 -18.58
CA ASP A 284 -28.26 13.75 -19.19
C ASP A 284 -29.24 13.04 -18.26
N THR A 285 -28.80 11.97 -17.57
CA THR A 285 -29.66 11.22 -16.64
C THR A 285 -29.97 12.03 -15.38
N LEU A 286 -29.01 12.81 -14.86
CA LEU A 286 -29.23 13.71 -13.73
C LEU A 286 -30.13 14.90 -14.14
N GLU A 287 -29.91 15.51 -15.31
CA GLU A 287 -30.72 16.60 -15.77
C GLU A 287 -32.18 16.17 -15.94
N ALA A 288 -32.42 15.02 -16.58
CA ALA A 288 -33.75 14.43 -16.72
C ALA A 288 -34.40 14.13 -15.35
N TRP A 289 -33.64 13.57 -14.43
CA TRP A 289 -34.08 13.26 -13.07
C TRP A 289 -34.49 14.53 -12.30
N TRP A 290 -33.68 15.61 -12.37
CA TRP A 290 -34.01 16.91 -11.75
C TRP A 290 -35.27 17.51 -12.31
N LEU A 291 -35.46 17.50 -13.64
CA LEU A 291 -36.65 18.03 -14.30
C LEU A 291 -37.90 17.23 -13.89
N ALA A 292 -37.81 15.90 -13.90
CA ALA A 292 -38.95 15.07 -13.49
C ALA A 292 -39.27 15.24 -11.99
N ARG A 293 -38.27 15.48 -11.15
CA ARG A 293 -38.46 15.73 -9.71
C ARG A 293 -39.13 17.09 -9.49
N ALA A 294 -38.72 18.15 -10.22
CA ALA A 294 -39.30 19.45 -10.15
C ALA A 294 -40.80 19.46 -10.56
N GLN A 295 -41.17 18.67 -11.58
CA GLN A 295 -42.56 18.49 -11.99
C GLN A 295 -43.41 17.80 -10.92
N ARG A 296 -42.88 16.73 -10.30
CA ARG A 296 -43.62 15.93 -9.28
C ARG A 296 -43.70 16.62 -7.91
N SER A 297 -42.69 17.37 -7.56
CA SER A 297 -42.53 17.96 -6.22
C SER A 297 -41.98 19.39 -6.28
N PRO A 298 -42.67 20.34 -6.91
CA PRO A 298 -42.16 21.69 -7.16
C PRO A 298 -41.85 22.50 -5.90
N ARG A 299 -42.47 22.15 -4.76
CA ARG A 299 -42.26 22.79 -3.45
C ARG A 299 -41.13 22.12 -2.65
N SER A 300 -40.50 21.04 -3.12
CA SER A 300 -39.33 20.45 -2.49
C SER A 300 -38.13 21.38 -2.64
N SER A 301 -37.31 21.51 -1.62
CA SER A 301 -36.07 22.27 -1.70
C SER A 301 -34.97 21.51 -2.43
N VAL A 302 -34.00 22.26 -3.00
CA VAL A 302 -32.77 21.68 -3.57
C VAL A 302 -32.04 20.81 -2.54
N THR A 303 -31.92 21.26 -1.28
CA THR A 303 -31.29 20.54 -0.18
C THR A 303 -31.98 19.20 0.07
N THR A 304 -33.31 19.18 0.17
CA THR A 304 -34.08 17.95 0.38
C THR A 304 -33.92 16.98 -0.79
N THR A 305 -33.85 17.51 -2.00
CA THR A 305 -33.73 16.72 -3.23
C THR A 305 -32.32 16.08 -3.36
N LEU A 306 -31.26 16.79 -2.92
CA LEU A 306 -29.91 16.25 -2.88
C LEU A 306 -29.78 15.06 -1.91
N ALA A 307 -30.59 15.02 -0.85
CA ALA A 307 -30.59 13.90 0.11
C ALA A 307 -31.07 12.57 -0.51
N ASP A 308 -31.72 12.59 -1.68
CA ASP A 308 -32.05 11.39 -2.45
C ASP A 308 -30.79 10.79 -3.17
N LEU A 309 -29.73 11.58 -3.34
CA LEU A 309 -28.52 11.20 -4.06
C LEU A 309 -27.28 11.07 -3.15
N LEU A 310 -27.24 11.80 -2.05
CA LEU A 310 -26.07 11.96 -1.17
C LEU A 310 -26.50 11.86 0.30
N PRO A 311 -25.59 11.58 1.22
CA PRO A 311 -25.86 11.81 2.64
C PRO A 311 -26.37 13.23 2.88
N ALA A 312 -27.38 13.38 3.71
CA ALA A 312 -28.11 14.64 3.91
C ALA A 312 -27.18 15.83 4.24
N SER A 313 -26.15 15.62 5.06
CA SER A 313 -25.17 16.66 5.41
C SER A 313 -24.32 17.08 4.21
N VAL A 314 -23.92 16.14 3.34
CA VAL A 314 -23.17 16.45 2.10
C VAL A 314 -24.05 17.23 1.14
N GLY A 315 -25.31 16.80 0.95
CA GLY A 315 -26.27 17.51 0.12
C GLY A 315 -26.55 18.94 0.62
N ALA A 316 -26.69 19.13 1.93
CA ALA A 316 -26.90 20.44 2.53
C ALA A 316 -25.68 21.37 2.36
N ALA A 317 -24.46 20.85 2.60
CA ALA A 317 -23.22 21.61 2.41
C ALA A 317 -23.01 22.00 0.95
N LEU A 318 -23.29 21.09 0.01
CA LEU A 318 -23.20 21.35 -1.42
C LEU A 318 -24.23 22.39 -1.89
N ALA A 319 -25.49 22.32 -1.39
CA ALA A 319 -26.50 23.32 -1.65
C ALA A 319 -26.11 24.70 -1.13
N GLY A 320 -25.51 24.76 0.07
CA GLY A 320 -24.97 25.99 0.66
C GLY A 320 -23.85 26.60 -0.18
N HIS A 321 -22.86 25.78 -0.56
CA HIS A 321 -21.76 26.20 -1.43
C HIS A 321 -22.26 26.72 -2.80
N ALA A 322 -23.26 26.09 -3.37
CA ALA A 322 -23.86 26.51 -4.64
C ALA A 322 -24.78 27.76 -4.51
N GLY A 323 -25.01 28.28 -3.29
CA GLY A 323 -25.93 29.40 -3.03
C GLY A 323 -27.41 29.03 -3.24
N LEU A 324 -27.75 27.75 -3.05
CA LEU A 324 -29.08 27.18 -3.32
C LEU A 324 -29.80 26.68 -2.07
N SER A 325 -29.31 27.02 -0.86
CA SER A 325 -29.99 26.68 0.38
C SER A 325 -31.40 27.26 0.41
N GLY A 326 -32.41 26.40 0.63
CA GLY A 326 -33.81 26.81 0.69
C GLY A 326 -34.46 27.08 -0.65
N THR A 327 -33.71 27.08 -1.77
CA THR A 327 -34.31 27.27 -3.12
C THR A 327 -35.25 26.09 -3.41
N LEU A 328 -36.49 26.41 -3.84
CA LEU A 328 -37.49 25.42 -4.26
C LEU A 328 -37.16 24.92 -5.67
N LEU A 329 -37.54 23.70 -5.99
CA LEU A 329 -37.34 23.16 -7.35
C LEU A 329 -38.08 23.94 -8.43
N ALA A 330 -39.23 24.52 -8.10
CA ALA A 330 -39.96 25.38 -9.00
C ALA A 330 -39.20 26.66 -9.38
N ASP A 331 -38.37 27.16 -8.46
CA ASP A 331 -37.64 28.43 -8.59
C ASP A 331 -36.20 28.23 -9.01
N LEU A 332 -35.76 26.97 -9.23
CA LEU A 332 -34.37 26.63 -9.57
C LEU A 332 -34.03 27.01 -11.02
N PRO A 333 -33.21 28.05 -11.26
CA PRO A 333 -32.82 28.45 -12.60
C PRO A 333 -32.09 27.31 -13.33
N ARG A 334 -32.28 27.24 -14.65
CA ARG A 334 -31.63 26.25 -15.52
C ARG A 334 -30.11 26.25 -15.34
N GLU A 335 -29.52 27.44 -15.30
CA GLU A 335 -28.06 27.59 -15.16
C GLU A 335 -27.54 27.08 -13.82
N SER A 336 -28.24 27.41 -12.73
CA SER A 336 -27.89 26.93 -11.38
C SER A 336 -28.06 25.43 -11.26
N ARG A 337 -29.12 24.86 -11.87
CA ARG A 337 -29.31 23.41 -11.95
C ARG A 337 -28.12 22.73 -12.66
N ARG A 338 -27.70 23.25 -13.82
CA ARG A 338 -26.59 22.67 -14.58
C ARG A 338 -25.26 22.78 -13.83
N ARG A 339 -24.96 23.89 -13.18
CA ARG A 339 -23.80 24.05 -12.32
C ARG A 339 -23.80 23.03 -11.19
N LEU A 340 -24.94 22.80 -10.54
CA LEU A 340 -25.08 21.80 -9.48
C LEU A 340 -24.83 20.38 -10.01
N ILE A 341 -25.34 20.04 -11.20
CA ILE A 341 -25.08 18.75 -11.84
C ILE A 341 -23.58 18.58 -12.14
N HIS A 342 -22.90 19.61 -12.62
CA HIS A 342 -21.46 19.56 -12.82
C HIS A 342 -20.70 19.32 -11.50
N LEU A 343 -21.09 19.98 -10.41
CA LEU A 343 -20.50 19.73 -9.10
C LEU A 343 -20.75 18.30 -8.59
N LEU A 344 -21.91 17.72 -8.88
CA LEU A 344 -22.22 16.33 -8.53
C LEU A 344 -21.36 15.31 -9.31
N LEU A 345 -20.99 15.64 -10.54
CA LEU A 345 -20.26 14.74 -11.43
C LEU A 345 -18.76 14.97 -11.47
N ASP A 346 -18.28 16.16 -11.11
CA ASP A 346 -16.88 16.56 -11.21
C ASP A 346 -16.55 17.67 -10.20
N CYS A 347 -16.76 17.42 -8.91
CA CYS A 347 -16.45 18.35 -7.82
C CYS A 347 -14.93 18.49 -7.68
N PRO A 348 -14.33 19.67 -7.91
CA PRO A 348 -12.92 19.87 -7.68
C PRO A 348 -12.58 19.70 -6.20
N LEU A 349 -11.50 18.96 -5.92
CA LEU A 349 -10.95 18.79 -4.57
C LEU A 349 -9.64 19.60 -4.47
N PRO A 350 -9.53 20.55 -3.53
CA PRO A 350 -8.41 21.48 -3.42
C PRO A 350 -7.20 20.84 -2.75
N VAL A 351 -6.70 19.73 -3.30
CA VAL A 351 -5.61 18.95 -2.73
C VAL A 351 -4.28 19.67 -2.94
N VAL A 352 -3.53 19.87 -1.85
CA VAL A 352 -2.19 20.46 -1.85
C VAL A 352 -1.10 19.48 -1.43
N GLY A 353 -1.46 18.34 -0.81
CA GLY A 353 -0.50 17.37 -0.33
C GLY A 353 -1.15 16.13 0.25
N SER A 354 -0.35 15.37 1.01
CA SER A 354 -0.80 14.19 1.76
C SER A 354 -0.34 14.25 3.21
N ARG A 355 -0.84 13.34 4.04
CA ARG A 355 -0.38 13.21 5.43
C ARG A 355 1.00 12.55 5.56
N GLY A 356 1.70 12.33 4.45
CA GLY A 356 3.06 11.83 4.41
C GLY A 356 3.21 10.37 4.85
N TYR A 357 4.46 9.92 4.90
CA TYR A 357 4.80 8.53 5.20
C TYR A 357 4.31 8.02 6.55
N THR A 358 4.11 8.89 7.53
CA THR A 358 3.59 8.50 8.86
C THR A 358 2.18 7.92 8.79
N TYR A 359 1.41 8.31 7.79
CA TYR A 359 0.02 7.88 7.56
C TYR A 359 -0.17 7.06 6.28
N ALA A 360 0.90 6.83 5.54
CA ALA A 360 0.87 5.99 4.36
C ALA A 360 0.92 4.50 4.74
N GLU A 361 0.15 3.65 4.07
CA GLU A 361 0.23 2.21 4.28
C GLU A 361 1.42 1.60 3.54
N VAL A 362 1.78 2.16 2.37
CA VAL A 362 2.89 1.67 1.54
C VAL A 362 3.70 2.82 0.93
N THR A 363 4.87 2.46 0.40
CA THR A 363 5.77 3.32 -0.36
C THR A 363 5.65 3.00 -1.83
N ALA A 364 5.39 3.99 -2.68
CA ALA A 364 5.54 3.90 -4.13
C ALA A 364 6.95 4.34 -4.52
N GLY A 365 7.57 3.68 -5.50
CA GLY A 365 8.99 3.81 -5.81
C GLY A 365 9.84 2.83 -5.00
N GLY A 366 11.15 2.89 -5.15
CA GLY A 366 12.10 1.97 -4.52
C GLY A 366 13.09 1.39 -5.51
N ILE A 367 13.63 0.21 -5.23
CA ILE A 367 14.60 -0.44 -6.12
C ILE A 367 13.87 -0.98 -7.36
N PRO A 368 14.30 -0.58 -8.58
CA PRO A 368 13.60 -0.97 -9.80
C PRO A 368 13.70 -2.48 -10.07
N LEU A 369 12.56 -3.11 -10.40
CA LEU A 369 12.53 -4.53 -10.78
C LEU A 369 13.43 -4.88 -11.99
N ALA A 370 13.83 -3.90 -12.79
CA ALA A 370 14.77 -4.11 -13.88
C ALA A 370 16.17 -4.56 -13.40
N GLU A 371 16.55 -4.20 -12.18
CA GLU A 371 17.82 -4.59 -11.56
C GLU A 371 17.75 -5.93 -10.84
N ILE A 372 16.59 -6.59 -10.83
CA ILE A 372 16.32 -7.83 -10.12
C ILE A 372 15.94 -8.92 -11.14
N ASP A 373 16.39 -10.14 -10.91
CA ASP A 373 15.86 -11.28 -11.65
C ASP A 373 14.54 -11.75 -11.03
N PRO A 374 13.39 -11.60 -11.72
CA PRO A 374 12.10 -12.00 -11.18
C PRO A 374 11.93 -13.53 -11.03
N ALA A 375 12.89 -14.33 -11.48
CA ALA A 375 12.90 -15.78 -11.29
C ALA A 375 13.53 -16.21 -9.97
N THR A 376 14.36 -15.35 -9.36
CA THR A 376 15.14 -15.67 -8.15
C THR A 376 15.03 -14.58 -7.08
N MET A 377 14.59 -13.38 -7.44
CA MET A 377 14.69 -12.15 -6.65
C MET A 377 16.14 -11.74 -6.34
N GLU A 378 17.12 -12.32 -7.03
CA GLU A 378 18.53 -11.94 -6.92
C GLU A 378 18.83 -10.67 -7.69
N SER A 379 19.70 -9.84 -7.14
CA SER A 379 20.24 -8.66 -7.81
C SER A 379 21.02 -9.05 -9.06
N ARG A 380 20.75 -8.37 -10.17
CA ARG A 380 21.54 -8.48 -11.41
C ARG A 380 22.90 -7.77 -11.30
N LEU A 381 23.07 -6.90 -10.31
CA LEU A 381 24.26 -6.08 -10.10
C LEU A 381 25.21 -6.71 -9.07
N VAL A 382 24.67 -7.40 -8.07
CA VAL A 382 25.40 -7.89 -6.92
C VAL A 382 25.03 -9.36 -6.65
N PRO A 383 25.81 -10.31 -7.17
CA PRO A 383 25.58 -11.73 -6.90
C PRO A 383 25.53 -12.03 -5.41
N GLY A 384 24.55 -12.84 -4.99
CA GLY A 384 24.31 -13.19 -3.60
C GLY A 384 23.46 -12.19 -2.81
N LEU A 385 23.08 -11.05 -3.41
CA LEU A 385 22.14 -10.09 -2.83
C LEU A 385 20.74 -10.33 -3.39
N TYR A 386 19.74 -10.48 -2.52
CA TYR A 386 18.32 -10.67 -2.84
C TYR A 386 17.50 -9.52 -2.27
N LEU A 387 16.43 -9.14 -2.95
CA LEU A 387 15.54 -8.07 -2.50
C LEU A 387 14.08 -8.54 -2.60
N VAL A 388 13.30 -8.37 -1.52
CA VAL A 388 11.93 -8.86 -1.43
C VAL A 388 10.98 -7.86 -0.75
N GLY A 389 9.72 -7.87 -1.12
CA GLY A 389 8.68 -7.02 -0.53
C GLY A 389 8.76 -5.57 -0.99
N GLU A 390 8.40 -4.65 -0.08
CA GLU A 390 8.15 -3.23 -0.36
C GLU A 390 9.43 -2.40 -0.60
N ILE A 391 10.62 -2.94 -0.42
CA ILE A 391 11.86 -2.26 -0.83
C ILE A 391 11.95 -2.09 -2.34
N LEU A 392 11.24 -2.92 -3.09
CA LEU A 392 11.17 -2.90 -4.54
C LEU A 392 10.16 -1.85 -5.03
N ASP A 393 10.41 -1.28 -6.22
CA ASP A 393 9.46 -0.40 -6.91
C ASP A 393 8.26 -1.21 -7.43
N VAL A 394 7.46 -1.71 -6.48
CA VAL A 394 6.17 -2.38 -6.71
C VAL A 394 5.24 -2.06 -5.56
N ASP A 395 4.18 -1.33 -5.83
CA ASP A 395 3.12 -1.03 -4.88
C ASP A 395 1.76 -1.46 -5.42
N GLY A 396 1.02 -2.18 -4.59
CA GLY A 396 -0.34 -2.64 -4.89
C GLY A 396 -1.40 -1.68 -4.35
N ARG A 397 -2.60 -1.74 -4.93
CA ARG A 397 -3.77 -1.02 -4.41
C ARG A 397 -4.18 -1.52 -3.03
N LEU A 398 -5.15 -0.83 -2.40
CA LEU A 398 -5.68 -1.20 -1.10
C LEU A 398 -6.43 -2.55 -1.17
N GLY A 399 -6.15 -3.46 -0.24
CA GLY A 399 -6.91 -4.70 -0.15
C GLY A 399 -6.12 -6.00 -0.09
N GLY A 400 -4.93 -6.01 0.51
CA GLY A 400 -4.10 -7.21 0.70
C GLY A 400 -3.06 -7.46 -0.39
N PHE A 401 -3.05 -6.67 -1.44
CA PHE A 401 -2.15 -6.83 -2.59
C PHE A 401 -0.67 -6.70 -2.19
N ASN A 402 -0.32 -5.74 -1.35
CA ASN A 402 1.05 -5.52 -0.89
C ASN A 402 1.58 -6.67 -0.03
N PHE A 403 0.71 -7.31 0.74
CA PHE A 403 1.06 -8.53 1.45
C PHE A 403 1.22 -9.71 0.49
N GLN A 404 0.35 -9.86 -0.51
CA GLN A 404 0.51 -10.91 -1.54
C GLN A 404 1.85 -10.76 -2.27
N TRP A 405 2.26 -9.53 -2.60
CA TRP A 405 3.57 -9.26 -3.17
C TRP A 405 4.71 -9.67 -2.22
N ALA A 406 4.57 -9.35 -0.93
CA ALA A 406 5.56 -9.72 0.08
C ALA A 406 5.71 -11.24 0.21
N TRP A 407 4.59 -11.98 0.24
CA TRP A 407 4.61 -13.45 0.29
C TRP A 407 5.20 -14.07 -0.97
N ALA A 408 4.78 -13.61 -2.14
CA ALA A 408 5.20 -14.16 -3.43
C ALA A 408 6.69 -13.89 -3.71
N SER A 409 7.18 -12.68 -3.48
CA SER A 409 8.60 -12.35 -3.63
C SER A 409 9.48 -13.12 -2.65
N ALA A 410 9.01 -13.29 -1.40
CA ALA A 410 9.68 -14.11 -0.39
C ALA A 410 9.75 -15.59 -0.79
N LYS A 411 8.68 -16.12 -1.42
CA LYS A 411 8.66 -17.51 -1.92
C LYS A 411 9.68 -17.70 -3.02
N VAL A 412 9.73 -16.77 -4.00
CA VAL A 412 10.72 -16.83 -5.10
C VAL A 412 12.13 -16.82 -4.55
N ALA A 413 12.47 -15.87 -3.65
CA ALA A 413 13.78 -15.78 -3.05
C ALA A 413 14.12 -17.02 -2.21
N GLY A 414 13.18 -17.47 -1.39
CA GLY A 414 13.36 -18.65 -0.53
C GLY A 414 13.67 -19.92 -1.32
N ASP A 415 12.95 -20.14 -2.43
CA ASP A 415 13.21 -21.29 -3.31
C ASP A 415 14.56 -21.19 -4.04
N ALA A 416 14.93 -19.96 -4.47
CA ALA A 416 16.19 -19.74 -5.17
C ALA A 416 17.42 -19.99 -4.28
N LEU A 417 17.32 -19.67 -3.01
CA LEU A 417 18.43 -19.84 -2.06
C LEU A 417 18.91 -21.28 -1.90
N ARG A 418 18.12 -22.30 -2.30
CA ARG A 418 18.52 -23.73 -2.28
C ARG A 418 19.60 -24.09 -3.31
N PHE A 419 19.58 -23.44 -4.49
CA PHE A 419 20.38 -23.90 -5.64
C PHE A 419 21.86 -23.50 -5.61
N THR A 420 22.29 -22.65 -4.73
CA THR A 420 23.63 -22.05 -4.76
C THR A 420 24.61 -22.64 -3.74
N LEU A 421 24.37 -23.87 -3.24
CA LEU A 421 25.32 -24.57 -2.36
C LEU A 421 26.33 -25.44 -3.11
N THR A 422 26.26 -25.54 -4.44
CA THR A 422 27.07 -26.45 -5.27
C THR A 422 28.05 -25.71 -6.18
N ALA A 423 28.68 -24.63 -5.68
CA ALA A 423 29.85 -24.06 -6.34
C ALA A 423 30.93 -23.66 -5.33
#